data_178da6cdb7dc6ac958bfd067f2185313
#
_entry.id   178da6cdb7dc6ac958bfd067f2185313
#
_cell.length_a   1.000
_cell.length_b   1.000
_cell.length_c   1.000
_cell.angle_alpha   90.00
_cell.angle_beta   90.00
_cell.angle_gamma   90.00
#
_symmetry.space_group_name_H-M   'P 1'
#
loop_
_entity.id
_entity.type
_entity.pdbx_description
1 polymer ?
#
loop_
_entity_poly.entity_id
_entity_poly.type
_entity_poly.pdbx_seq_one_letter_code
_entity_poly.pdbx_strand_id
1 'polypeptide(L)'
;QAATGLAWLGNFLATMDYSPLWVTLRTTLVAIIFIFILGLGAAYFTMRISPRAQSVFDAIFTIPMVLPPTVCGFLLLLAFGRSTALGQWFIDIGFPLVFSWQATVLAAVIVAFPLMYRSSRGAFENLDPNMLDAARTLGWSNFRIFFKLMLPLAWSSIAAATVLAYARALGEFGATLFLAGNYAGVTRTIPIAIYFEWMNGNTDIAIFWTIVIIIFSFIVIMFINLWSSRTTRYRRRQVVKKKRDGRDDGRATHLEGGLESAIATENAGLPEEQRS
;
A
#
# COMPACT_ATOMS: atom_id res chain seq x y z
N GLN A 1 15.66 -27.98 -36.07
CA GLN A 1 15.52 -26.59 -35.60
C GLN A 1 15.02 -26.51 -34.16
N ALA A 2 14.05 -27.31 -33.69
CA ALA A 2 13.55 -27.30 -32.31
C ALA A 2 14.59 -27.81 -31.29
N ALA A 3 15.37 -28.82 -31.62
CA ALA A 3 16.41 -29.36 -30.74
C ALA A 3 17.58 -28.37 -30.52
N THR A 4 17.91 -27.57 -31.53
CA THR A 4 18.91 -26.48 -31.43
C THR A 4 18.41 -25.31 -30.62
N GLY A 5 17.11 -25.01 -30.68
CA GLY A 5 16.50 -23.95 -29.84
C GLY A 5 16.45 -24.29 -28.33
N LEU A 6 16.13 -25.57 -28.02
CA LEU A 6 16.14 -26.05 -26.63
C LEU A 6 17.55 -26.09 -26.01
N ALA A 7 18.56 -26.50 -26.80
CA ALA A 7 19.94 -26.48 -26.35
C ALA A 7 20.47 -25.06 -26.14
N TRP A 8 20.12 -24.13 -27.03
CA TRP A 8 20.44 -22.71 -26.86
C TRP A 8 19.80 -22.13 -25.60
N LEU A 9 18.51 -22.40 -25.38
CA LEU A 9 17.80 -21.94 -24.18
C LEU A 9 18.42 -22.51 -22.89
N GLY A 10 18.79 -23.79 -22.90
CA GLY A 10 19.45 -24.43 -21.77
C GLY A 10 20.80 -23.78 -21.45
N ASN A 11 21.62 -23.52 -22.45
CA ASN A 11 22.90 -22.83 -22.27
C ASN A 11 22.72 -21.37 -21.82
N PHE A 12 21.76 -20.66 -22.40
CA PHE A 12 21.42 -19.30 -22.01
C PHE A 12 21.04 -19.21 -20.54
N LEU A 13 20.12 -20.07 -20.08
CA LEU A 13 19.70 -20.11 -18.68
C LEU A 13 20.84 -20.53 -17.73
N ALA A 14 21.72 -21.44 -18.14
CA ALA A 14 22.84 -21.91 -17.31
C ALA A 14 23.95 -20.85 -17.12
N THR A 15 24.08 -19.92 -18.08
CA THR A 15 25.11 -18.85 -18.01
C THR A 15 24.60 -17.53 -17.44
N MET A 16 23.28 -17.43 -17.15
CA MET A 16 22.66 -16.22 -16.63
C MET A 16 23.08 -15.90 -15.19
N ASP A 17 23.32 -14.62 -14.92
CA ASP A 17 23.46 -14.10 -13.56
C ASP A 17 22.07 -13.86 -12.94
N TYR A 18 21.70 -14.68 -11.98
CA TYR A 18 20.41 -14.57 -11.26
C TYR A 18 20.47 -13.59 -10.07
N SER A 19 21.61 -12.95 -9.84
CA SER A 19 21.75 -11.99 -8.72
C SER A 19 20.74 -10.86 -8.72
N PRO A 20 20.27 -10.29 -9.87
CA PRO A 20 19.26 -9.24 -9.88
C PRO A 20 17.92 -9.65 -9.25
N LEU A 21 17.51 -10.91 -9.45
CA LEU A 21 16.31 -11.44 -8.81
C LEU A 21 16.42 -11.46 -7.29
N TRP A 22 17.55 -12.00 -6.79
CA TRP A 22 17.80 -12.07 -5.36
C TRP A 22 17.90 -10.69 -4.71
N VAL A 23 18.63 -9.77 -5.34
CA VAL A 23 18.77 -8.39 -4.86
C VAL A 23 17.41 -7.71 -4.81
N THR A 24 16.58 -7.86 -5.86
CA THR A 24 15.23 -7.27 -5.90
C THR A 24 14.33 -7.82 -4.81
N LEU A 25 14.28 -9.14 -4.65
CA LEU A 25 13.48 -9.80 -3.61
C LEU A 25 13.87 -9.33 -2.21
N ARG A 26 15.15 -9.40 -1.90
CA ARG A 26 15.68 -8.98 -0.60
C ARG A 26 15.40 -7.52 -0.31
N THR A 27 15.61 -6.65 -1.30
CA THR A 27 15.37 -5.21 -1.17
C THR A 27 13.90 -4.91 -0.94
N THR A 28 13.00 -5.46 -1.75
CA THR A 28 11.56 -5.16 -1.67
C THR A 28 10.91 -5.75 -0.43
N LEU A 29 11.33 -6.94 0.02
CA LEU A 29 10.84 -7.55 1.26
C LEU A 29 11.23 -6.73 2.49
N VAL A 30 12.46 -6.24 2.55
CA VAL A 30 12.88 -5.39 3.66
C VAL A 30 12.25 -4.00 3.55
N ALA A 31 12.22 -3.43 2.36
CA ALA A 31 11.63 -2.11 2.13
C ALA A 31 10.14 -2.07 2.53
N ILE A 32 9.34 -3.10 2.19
CA ILE A 32 7.91 -3.10 2.51
C ILE A 32 7.64 -3.11 4.01
N ILE A 33 8.50 -3.74 4.81
CA ILE A 33 8.39 -3.72 6.28
C ILE A 33 8.53 -2.29 6.79
N PHE A 34 9.58 -1.58 6.34
CA PHE A 34 9.80 -0.18 6.72
C PHE A 34 8.68 0.73 6.19
N ILE A 35 8.28 0.58 4.93
CA ILE A 35 7.19 1.35 4.31
C ILE A 35 5.89 1.17 5.11
N PHE A 36 5.57 -0.06 5.50
CA PHE A 36 4.37 -0.38 6.26
C PHE A 36 4.40 0.27 7.65
N ILE A 37 5.48 0.07 8.40
CA ILE A 37 5.61 0.59 9.77
C ILE A 37 5.65 2.12 9.75
N LEU A 38 6.49 2.72 8.92
CA LEU A 38 6.66 4.17 8.85
C LEU A 38 5.40 4.84 8.28
N GLY A 39 4.79 4.27 7.24
CA GLY A 39 3.58 4.82 6.63
C GLY A 39 2.38 4.80 7.57
N LEU A 40 2.14 3.69 8.28
CA LEU A 40 1.10 3.61 9.31
C LEU A 40 1.38 4.53 10.49
N GLY A 41 2.62 4.53 10.97
CA GLY A 41 3.05 5.40 12.08
C GLY A 41 2.87 6.87 11.75
N ALA A 42 3.31 7.30 10.57
CA ALA A 42 3.16 8.68 10.10
C ALA A 42 1.69 9.06 9.91
N ALA A 43 0.86 8.17 9.34
CA ALA A 43 -0.57 8.38 9.17
C ALA A 43 -1.27 8.59 10.52
N TYR A 44 -0.94 7.75 11.50
CA TYR A 44 -1.50 7.86 12.84
C TYR A 44 -1.00 9.10 13.59
N PHE A 45 0.27 9.46 13.45
CA PHE A 45 0.85 10.66 14.03
C PHE A 45 0.20 11.93 13.49
N THR A 46 0.07 12.06 12.18
CA THR A 46 -0.47 13.26 11.54
C THR A 46 -1.94 13.52 11.86
N MET A 47 -2.72 12.49 12.20
CA MET A 47 -4.10 12.66 12.67
C MET A 47 -4.21 13.27 14.08
N ARG A 48 -3.12 13.39 14.82
CA ARG A 48 -3.11 13.84 16.22
C ARG A 48 -2.52 15.22 16.45
N ILE A 49 -1.92 15.78 15.42
CA ILE A 49 -1.31 17.10 15.44
C ILE A 49 -2.30 18.17 14.96
N SER A 50 -1.96 19.43 15.20
CA SER A 50 -2.79 20.56 14.77
C SER A 50 -2.96 20.61 13.25
N PRO A 51 -4.07 21.14 12.71
CA PRO A 51 -4.32 21.18 11.26
C PRO A 51 -3.21 21.89 10.46
N ARG A 52 -2.58 22.91 11.04
CA ARG A 52 -1.47 23.61 10.39
C ARG A 52 -0.23 22.73 10.29
N ALA A 53 0.16 22.08 11.39
CA ALA A 53 1.29 21.13 11.38
C ALA A 53 1.01 19.95 10.47
N GLN A 54 -0.21 19.43 10.47
CA GLN A 54 -0.66 18.36 9.59
C GLN A 54 -0.41 18.70 8.13
N SER A 55 -0.81 19.90 7.67
CA SER A 55 -0.60 20.34 6.28
C SER A 55 0.88 20.40 5.91
N VAL A 56 1.76 20.80 6.85
CA VAL A 56 3.21 20.83 6.63
C VAL A 56 3.78 19.42 6.50
N PHE A 57 3.43 18.53 7.42
CA PHE A 57 3.89 17.12 7.35
C PHE A 57 3.36 16.41 6.11
N ASP A 58 2.10 16.67 5.70
CA ASP A 58 1.54 16.14 4.47
C ASP A 58 2.35 16.57 3.23
N ALA A 59 2.73 17.84 3.18
CA ALA A 59 3.56 18.34 2.09
C ALA A 59 4.91 17.62 2.09
N ILE A 60 5.61 17.58 3.24
CA ILE A 60 6.92 16.95 3.38
C ILE A 60 6.87 15.46 2.99
N PHE A 61 5.91 14.71 3.53
CA PHE A 61 5.78 13.28 3.29
C PHE A 61 5.35 12.94 1.86
N THR A 62 4.74 13.90 1.15
CA THR A 62 4.27 13.70 -0.22
C THR A 62 5.30 14.15 -1.27
N ILE A 63 6.26 15.01 -0.93
CA ILE A 63 7.30 15.50 -1.84
C ILE A 63 7.95 14.37 -2.66
N PRO A 64 8.38 13.23 -2.08
CA PRO A 64 9.03 12.19 -2.86
C PRO A 64 8.15 11.57 -3.96
N MET A 65 6.84 11.67 -3.85
CA MET A 65 5.90 11.19 -4.86
C MET A 65 5.78 12.16 -6.06
N VAL A 66 5.96 13.45 -5.82
CA VAL A 66 5.85 14.49 -6.85
C VAL A 66 7.16 14.64 -7.62
N LEU A 67 8.29 14.49 -6.94
CA LEU A 67 9.60 14.57 -7.55
C LEU A 67 9.88 13.36 -8.46
N PRO A 68 10.54 13.56 -9.61
CA PRO A 68 11.09 12.43 -10.36
C PRO A 68 12.00 11.57 -9.46
N PRO A 69 11.93 10.23 -9.55
CA PRO A 69 12.74 9.34 -8.70
C PRO A 69 14.25 9.61 -8.78
N THR A 70 14.74 10.00 -9.95
CA THR A 70 16.15 10.39 -10.17
C THR A 70 16.53 11.61 -9.34
N VAL A 71 15.63 12.62 -9.24
CA VAL A 71 15.85 13.80 -8.40
C VAL A 71 15.87 13.43 -6.93
N CYS A 72 14.95 12.56 -6.49
CA CYS A 72 14.97 12.03 -5.12
C CYS A 72 16.31 11.32 -4.82
N GLY A 73 16.76 10.46 -5.74
CA GLY A 73 18.03 9.75 -5.59
C GLY A 73 19.23 10.69 -5.52
N PHE A 74 19.24 11.74 -6.34
CA PHE A 74 20.29 12.76 -6.31
C PHE A 74 20.29 13.55 -5.00
N LEU A 75 19.12 13.96 -4.50
CA LEU A 75 19.01 14.63 -3.20
C LEU A 75 19.49 13.75 -2.05
N LEU A 76 19.16 12.45 -2.09
CA LEU A 76 19.66 11.48 -1.12
C LEU A 76 21.17 11.32 -1.20
N LEU A 77 21.73 11.28 -2.41
CA LEU A 77 23.17 11.24 -2.62
C LEU A 77 23.86 12.49 -2.06
N LEU A 78 23.26 13.67 -2.25
CA LEU A 78 23.76 14.91 -1.66
C LEU A 78 23.68 14.90 -0.13
N ALA A 79 22.65 14.30 0.46
CA ALA A 79 22.46 14.25 1.91
C ALA A 79 23.37 13.22 2.59
N PHE A 80 23.52 12.04 1.99
CA PHE A 80 24.23 10.88 2.57
C PHE A 80 25.59 10.59 1.91
N GLY A 81 26.03 11.45 0.99
CA GLY A 81 27.31 11.31 0.31
C GLY A 81 28.51 11.31 1.27
N ARG A 82 29.57 10.67 0.90
CA ARG A 82 30.77 10.48 1.75
C ARG A 82 31.43 11.80 2.18
N SER A 83 31.16 12.90 1.49
CA SER A 83 31.65 14.25 1.81
C SER A 83 30.79 15.00 2.83
N THR A 84 29.63 14.48 3.19
CA THR A 84 28.70 15.11 4.14
C THR A 84 28.92 14.62 5.56
N ALA A 85 28.59 15.43 6.56
CA ALA A 85 28.67 15.03 7.96
C ALA A 85 27.80 13.81 8.28
N LEU A 86 26.58 13.72 7.69
CA LEU A 86 25.70 12.57 7.83
C LEU A 86 26.29 11.31 7.17
N GLY A 87 26.82 11.43 5.97
CA GLY A 87 27.45 10.31 5.28
C GLY A 87 28.67 9.77 6.01
N GLN A 88 29.53 10.65 6.54
CA GLN A 88 30.66 10.27 7.36
C GLN A 88 30.24 9.58 8.65
N TRP A 89 29.26 10.12 9.35
CA TRP A 89 28.71 9.50 10.56
C TRP A 89 28.23 8.07 10.31
N PHE A 90 27.52 7.82 9.20
CA PHE A 90 27.14 6.45 8.82
C PHE A 90 28.32 5.53 8.52
N ILE A 91 29.39 6.06 7.92
CA ILE A 91 30.62 5.31 7.66
C ILE A 91 31.32 4.96 8.99
N ASP A 92 31.42 5.92 9.90
CA ASP A 92 32.11 5.77 11.19
C ASP A 92 31.45 4.71 12.08
N ILE A 93 30.11 4.59 12.03
CA ILE A 93 29.39 3.51 12.73
C ILE A 93 29.41 2.17 11.97
N GLY A 94 30.15 2.05 10.87
CA GLY A 94 30.27 0.82 10.08
C GLY A 94 29.06 0.51 9.19
N PHE A 95 28.20 1.50 8.90
CA PHE A 95 26.98 1.33 8.11
C PHE A 95 26.96 2.28 6.90
N PRO A 96 27.85 2.11 5.90
CA PRO A 96 27.88 2.97 4.74
C PRO A 96 26.57 2.87 3.94
N LEU A 97 25.90 4.02 3.71
CA LEU A 97 24.64 4.04 2.99
C LEU A 97 24.84 4.11 1.46
N VAL A 98 25.74 4.96 0.98
CA VAL A 98 25.93 5.18 -0.47
C VAL A 98 26.68 4.00 -1.09
N PHE A 99 26.26 3.57 -2.27
CA PHE A 99 26.82 2.42 -3.02
C PHE A 99 26.79 1.08 -2.25
N SER A 100 25.74 0.91 -1.45
CA SER A 100 25.54 -0.30 -0.66
C SER A 100 24.16 -0.89 -0.91
N TRP A 101 23.92 -2.13 -0.46
CA TRP A 101 22.58 -2.71 -0.52
C TRP A 101 21.55 -1.93 0.31
N GLN A 102 21.97 -1.36 1.43
CA GLN A 102 21.11 -0.53 2.29
C GLN A 102 20.57 0.70 1.53
N ALA A 103 21.36 1.23 0.59
CA ALA A 103 20.93 2.32 -0.28
C ALA A 103 19.74 1.91 -1.17
N THR A 104 19.71 0.67 -1.67
CA THR A 104 18.58 0.17 -2.48
C THR A 104 17.30 0.12 -1.65
N VAL A 105 17.39 -0.30 -0.40
CA VAL A 105 16.26 -0.33 0.53
C VAL A 105 15.80 1.09 0.86
N LEU A 106 16.72 1.99 1.19
CA LEU A 106 16.40 3.39 1.52
C LEU A 106 15.71 4.11 0.36
N ALA A 107 16.22 3.94 -0.86
CA ALA A 107 15.61 4.52 -2.07
C ALA A 107 14.17 4.01 -2.27
N ALA A 108 13.97 2.69 -2.19
CA ALA A 108 12.66 2.07 -2.32
C ALA A 108 11.69 2.54 -1.23
N VAL A 109 12.14 2.65 0.03
CA VAL A 109 11.34 3.14 1.16
C VAL A 109 10.90 4.57 0.91
N ILE A 110 11.81 5.49 0.62
CA ILE A 110 11.49 6.92 0.47
C ILE A 110 10.52 7.17 -0.67
N VAL A 111 10.68 6.48 -1.79
CA VAL A 111 9.84 6.69 -2.99
C VAL A 111 8.46 6.04 -2.85
N ALA A 112 8.34 4.92 -2.13
CA ALA A 112 7.08 4.23 -1.95
C ALA A 112 6.32 4.63 -0.66
N PHE A 113 7.00 5.19 0.33
CA PHE A 113 6.42 5.64 1.60
C PHE A 113 5.20 6.56 1.45
N PRO A 114 5.19 7.59 0.56
CA PRO A 114 4.05 8.48 0.41
C PRO A 114 2.74 7.77 0.06
N LEU A 115 2.81 6.69 -0.74
CA LEU A 115 1.63 5.90 -1.12
C LEU A 115 1.02 5.22 0.10
N MET A 116 1.85 4.58 0.92
CA MET A 116 1.40 3.93 2.14
C MET A 116 0.85 4.94 3.15
N TYR A 117 1.55 6.05 3.36
CA TYR A 117 1.15 7.13 4.24
C TYR A 117 -0.23 7.69 3.87
N ARG A 118 -0.41 8.17 2.62
CA ARG A 118 -1.66 8.81 2.19
C ARG A 118 -2.84 7.85 2.20
N SER A 119 -2.64 6.63 1.72
CA SER A 119 -3.71 5.63 1.69
C SER A 119 -4.13 5.18 3.08
N SER A 120 -3.17 5.00 4.00
CA SER A 120 -3.45 4.64 5.39
C SER A 120 -4.15 5.77 6.13
N ARG A 121 -3.72 7.01 5.92
CA ARG A 121 -4.37 8.18 6.49
C ARG A 121 -5.82 8.31 6.02
N GLY A 122 -6.08 8.26 4.73
CA GLY A 122 -7.44 8.29 4.20
C GLY A 122 -8.30 7.12 4.71
N ALA A 123 -7.70 5.94 4.93
CA ALA A 123 -8.40 4.81 5.52
C ALA A 123 -8.81 5.07 6.99
N PHE A 124 -7.99 5.75 7.76
CA PHE A 124 -8.28 6.12 9.15
C PHE A 124 -9.28 7.28 9.25
N GLU A 125 -9.17 8.29 8.38
CA GLU A 125 -10.10 9.43 8.33
C GLU A 125 -11.54 9.02 7.96
N ASN A 126 -11.70 7.91 7.24
CA ASN A 126 -13.01 7.35 6.90
C ASN A 126 -13.65 6.51 8.03
N LEU A 127 -13.03 6.39 9.19
CA LEU A 127 -13.65 5.71 10.34
C LEU A 127 -14.61 6.66 11.05
N ASP A 128 -15.72 6.10 11.57
CA ASP A 128 -16.72 6.87 12.32
C ASP A 128 -16.11 7.44 13.62
N PRO A 129 -16.05 8.78 13.77
CA PRO A 129 -15.54 9.42 14.98
C PRO A 129 -16.27 9.00 16.26
N ASN A 130 -17.61 8.80 16.17
CA ASN A 130 -18.42 8.41 17.33
C ASN A 130 -18.00 7.06 17.89
N MET A 131 -17.56 6.13 17.02
CA MET A 131 -17.04 4.83 17.44
C MET A 131 -15.72 4.98 18.23
N LEU A 132 -14.86 5.89 17.79
CA LEU A 132 -13.59 6.17 18.47
C LEU A 132 -13.83 6.85 19.83
N ASP A 133 -14.80 7.77 19.90
CA ASP A 133 -15.16 8.46 21.13
C ASP A 133 -15.84 7.52 22.13
N ALA A 134 -16.73 6.64 21.68
CA ALA A 134 -17.30 5.59 22.52
C ALA A 134 -16.24 4.67 23.13
N ALA A 135 -15.19 4.32 22.36
CA ALA A 135 -14.07 3.54 22.88
C ALA A 135 -13.27 4.30 23.97
N ARG A 136 -13.14 5.63 23.81
CA ARG A 136 -12.49 6.51 24.82
C ARG A 136 -13.31 6.59 26.12
N THR A 137 -14.64 6.71 26.03
CA THR A 137 -15.52 6.72 27.20
C THR A 137 -15.48 5.40 27.97
N LEU A 138 -15.20 4.28 27.28
CA LEU A 138 -14.96 2.97 27.90
C LEU A 138 -13.55 2.82 28.52
N GLY A 139 -12.76 3.90 28.56
CA GLY A 139 -11.43 3.90 29.16
C GLY A 139 -10.33 3.24 28.31
N TRP A 140 -10.55 3.06 27.00
CA TRP A 140 -9.51 2.51 26.13
C TRP A 140 -8.40 3.54 25.89
N SER A 141 -7.16 3.11 26.09
CA SER A 141 -6.01 3.92 25.72
C SER A 141 -5.94 4.08 24.18
N ASN A 142 -5.31 5.17 23.75
CA ASN A 142 -5.12 5.46 22.32
C ASN A 142 -4.41 4.34 21.56
N PHE A 143 -3.44 3.68 22.21
CA PHE A 143 -2.75 2.51 21.64
C PHE A 143 -3.71 1.33 21.44
N ARG A 144 -4.58 1.07 22.42
CA ARG A 144 -5.60 0.02 22.33
C ARG A 144 -6.62 0.32 21.22
N ILE A 145 -7.05 1.58 21.09
CA ILE A 145 -7.94 2.03 20.03
C ILE A 145 -7.29 1.81 18.66
N PHE A 146 -6.02 2.17 18.50
CA PHE A 146 -5.31 1.98 17.24
C PHE A 146 -5.25 0.50 16.84
N PHE A 147 -4.73 -0.37 17.70
CA PHE A 147 -4.52 -1.78 17.34
C PHE A 147 -5.80 -2.63 17.34
N LYS A 148 -6.77 -2.33 18.21
CA LYS A 148 -7.99 -3.16 18.34
C LYS A 148 -9.20 -2.62 17.59
N LEU A 149 -9.20 -1.34 17.20
CA LEU A 149 -10.33 -0.73 16.52
C LEU A 149 -9.93 -0.17 15.14
N MET A 150 -9.02 0.81 15.09
CA MET A 150 -8.69 1.51 13.84
C MET A 150 -8.04 0.56 12.81
N LEU A 151 -7.01 -0.15 13.19
CA LEU A 151 -6.26 -1.03 12.30
C LEU A 151 -7.13 -2.17 11.74
N PRO A 152 -7.90 -2.93 12.52
CA PRO A 152 -8.79 -3.97 11.99
C PRO A 152 -9.91 -3.42 11.12
N LEU A 153 -10.48 -2.25 11.44
CA LEU A 153 -11.54 -1.64 10.64
C LEU A 153 -11.04 -1.11 9.30
N ALA A 154 -9.83 -0.54 9.26
CA ALA A 154 -9.19 -0.03 8.06
C ALA A 154 -8.39 -1.10 7.29
N TRP A 155 -8.33 -2.35 7.76
CA TRP A 155 -7.42 -3.38 7.25
C TRP A 155 -7.50 -3.60 5.74
N SER A 156 -8.70 -3.63 5.17
CA SER A 156 -8.87 -3.82 3.72
C SER A 156 -8.22 -2.71 2.88
N SER A 157 -8.35 -1.46 3.34
CA SER A 157 -7.73 -0.29 2.68
C SER A 157 -6.21 -0.27 2.89
N ILE A 158 -5.76 -0.63 4.08
CA ILE A 158 -4.33 -0.73 4.42
C ILE A 158 -3.66 -1.86 3.62
N ALA A 159 -4.31 -3.01 3.47
CA ALA A 159 -3.81 -4.10 2.63
C ALA A 159 -3.68 -3.66 1.16
N ALA A 160 -4.67 -2.97 0.61
CA ALA A 160 -4.60 -2.41 -0.75
C ALA A 160 -3.46 -1.38 -0.88
N ALA A 161 -3.28 -0.51 0.13
CA ALA A 161 -2.18 0.44 0.18
C ALA A 161 -0.81 -0.26 0.17
N THR A 162 -0.69 -1.35 0.93
CA THR A 162 0.54 -2.16 0.99
C THR A 162 0.88 -2.75 -0.37
N VAL A 163 -0.12 -3.26 -1.12
CA VAL A 163 0.07 -3.75 -2.49
C VAL A 163 0.63 -2.68 -3.41
N LEU A 164 0.00 -1.51 -3.40
CA LEU A 164 0.41 -0.38 -4.24
C LEU A 164 1.82 0.09 -3.89
N ALA A 165 2.14 0.20 -2.60
CA ALA A 165 3.46 0.58 -2.13
C ALA A 165 4.52 -0.47 -2.49
N TYR A 166 4.19 -1.76 -2.39
CA TYR A 166 5.07 -2.84 -2.82
C TYR A 166 5.35 -2.80 -4.32
N ALA A 167 4.32 -2.66 -5.14
CA ALA A 167 4.47 -2.53 -6.60
C ALA A 167 5.33 -1.32 -6.98
N ARG A 168 5.17 -0.19 -6.26
CA ARG A 168 6.00 1.00 -6.44
C ARG A 168 7.45 0.78 -6.05
N ALA A 169 7.70 0.08 -4.95
CA ALA A 169 9.05 -0.28 -4.49
C ALA A 169 9.73 -1.27 -5.42
N LEU A 170 8.99 -2.25 -5.96
CA LEU A 170 9.50 -3.26 -6.88
C LEU A 170 10.01 -2.65 -8.19
N GLY A 171 9.31 -1.65 -8.72
CA GLY A 171 9.68 -0.94 -9.95
C GLY A 171 10.63 0.23 -9.72
N GLU A 172 11.26 0.37 -8.54
CA GLU A 172 12.16 1.49 -8.28
C GLU A 172 13.47 1.33 -9.03
N PHE A 173 13.81 2.35 -9.81
CA PHE A 173 15.00 2.40 -10.65
C PHE A 173 15.83 3.66 -10.41
N GLY A 174 15.21 4.83 -10.60
CA GLY A 174 15.91 6.09 -10.67
C GLY A 174 16.64 6.49 -9.38
N ALA A 175 15.96 6.44 -8.24
CA ALA A 175 16.56 6.76 -6.96
C ALA A 175 17.61 5.71 -6.55
N THR A 176 17.32 4.44 -6.85
CA THR A 176 18.26 3.35 -6.58
C THR A 176 19.53 3.50 -7.38
N LEU A 177 19.44 3.84 -8.67
CA LEU A 177 20.60 4.01 -9.53
C LEU A 177 21.54 5.12 -9.02
N PHE A 178 20.97 6.27 -8.61
CA PHE A 178 21.76 7.39 -8.11
C PHE A 178 22.42 7.09 -6.76
N LEU A 179 21.70 6.46 -5.84
CA LEU A 179 22.17 6.26 -4.48
C LEU A 179 23.02 5.00 -4.31
N ALA A 180 22.63 3.91 -4.97
CA ALA A 180 23.23 2.59 -4.80
C ALA A 180 24.12 2.16 -5.96
N GLY A 181 23.96 2.74 -7.15
CA GLY A 181 24.71 2.37 -8.35
C GLY A 181 24.28 1.04 -8.95
N ASN A 182 25.21 0.44 -9.74
CA ASN A 182 24.98 -0.82 -10.47
C ASN A 182 26.09 -1.83 -10.14
N TYR A 183 26.07 -2.41 -8.96
CA TYR A 183 27.03 -3.45 -8.54
C TYR A 183 26.37 -4.84 -8.59
N ALA A 184 26.89 -5.72 -9.45
CA ALA A 184 26.36 -7.08 -9.59
C ALA A 184 26.40 -7.82 -8.25
N GLY A 185 25.32 -8.53 -7.94
CA GLY A 185 25.18 -9.26 -6.68
C GLY A 185 24.92 -8.42 -5.43
N VAL A 186 25.10 -7.10 -5.47
CA VAL A 186 24.95 -6.19 -4.32
C VAL A 186 23.79 -5.23 -4.46
N THR A 187 23.80 -4.39 -5.51
CA THR A 187 22.80 -3.32 -5.71
C THR A 187 22.03 -3.41 -7.02
N ARG A 188 22.47 -4.27 -7.94
CA ARG A 188 21.82 -4.47 -9.24
C ARG A 188 20.46 -5.13 -9.05
N THR A 189 19.40 -4.33 -9.02
CA THR A 189 18.00 -4.81 -9.07
C THR A 189 17.59 -5.17 -10.49
N ILE A 190 16.45 -5.87 -10.67
CA ILE A 190 15.95 -6.24 -12.02
C ILE A 190 15.77 -5.00 -12.91
N PRO A 191 15.14 -3.87 -12.49
CA PRO A 191 15.06 -2.67 -13.33
C PRO A 191 16.43 -2.12 -13.75
N ILE A 192 17.41 -2.15 -12.87
CA ILE A 192 18.78 -1.74 -13.18
C ILE A 192 19.43 -2.72 -14.17
N ALA A 193 19.22 -4.03 -13.99
CA ALA A 193 19.74 -5.05 -14.90
C ALA A 193 19.17 -4.87 -16.32
N ILE A 194 17.85 -4.69 -16.45
CA ILE A 194 17.19 -4.44 -17.75
C ILE A 194 17.84 -3.27 -18.48
N TYR A 195 18.01 -2.15 -17.78
CA TYR A 195 18.56 -0.93 -18.36
C TYR A 195 20.00 -1.13 -18.84
N PHE A 196 20.89 -1.68 -18.01
CA PHE A 196 22.30 -1.84 -18.35
C PHE A 196 22.54 -2.95 -19.36
N GLU A 197 21.80 -4.05 -19.31
CA GLU A 197 21.92 -5.11 -20.33
C GLU A 197 21.48 -4.61 -21.71
N TRP A 198 20.40 -3.82 -21.76
CA TRP A 198 19.99 -3.17 -23.00
C TRP A 198 21.04 -2.17 -23.52
N MET A 199 21.62 -1.34 -22.63
CA MET A 199 22.68 -0.38 -23.00
C MET A 199 23.95 -1.07 -23.51
N ASN A 200 24.24 -2.26 -23.00
CA ASN A 200 25.38 -3.09 -23.43
C ASN A 200 25.12 -3.88 -24.71
N GLY A 201 23.92 -3.77 -25.30
CA GLY A 201 23.53 -4.52 -26.49
C GLY A 201 23.02 -5.94 -26.23
N ASN A 202 22.95 -6.37 -24.98
CA ASN A 202 22.46 -7.70 -24.57
C ASN A 202 20.94 -7.74 -24.50
N THR A 203 20.27 -7.49 -25.63
CA THR A 203 18.81 -7.35 -25.70
C THR A 203 18.07 -8.61 -25.22
N ASP A 204 18.60 -9.80 -25.49
CA ASP A 204 17.99 -11.07 -25.05
C ASP A 204 17.90 -11.18 -23.54
N ILE A 205 18.97 -10.76 -22.82
CA ILE A 205 19.01 -10.73 -21.36
C ILE A 205 18.04 -9.67 -20.82
N ALA A 206 17.98 -8.50 -21.44
CA ALA A 206 17.04 -7.45 -21.05
C ALA A 206 15.57 -7.91 -21.20
N ILE A 207 15.24 -8.59 -22.31
CA ILE A 207 13.90 -9.18 -22.54
C ILE A 207 13.60 -10.25 -21.48
N PHE A 208 14.55 -11.13 -21.19
CA PHE A 208 14.39 -12.15 -20.15
C PHE A 208 14.01 -11.51 -18.80
N TRP A 209 14.76 -10.53 -18.34
CA TRP A 209 14.46 -9.84 -17.07
C TRP A 209 13.14 -9.09 -17.12
N THR A 210 12.75 -8.55 -18.26
CA THR A 210 11.45 -7.89 -18.44
C THR A 210 10.31 -8.90 -18.29
N ILE A 211 10.41 -10.08 -18.87
CA ILE A 211 9.43 -11.15 -18.71
C ILE A 211 9.36 -11.60 -17.23
N VAL A 212 10.51 -11.79 -16.61
CA VAL A 212 10.60 -12.22 -15.21
C VAL A 212 9.90 -11.22 -14.27
N ILE A 213 10.14 -9.90 -14.42
CA ILE A 213 9.52 -8.91 -13.56
C ILE A 213 8.01 -8.80 -13.80
N ILE A 214 7.54 -8.97 -15.03
CA ILE A 214 6.11 -8.99 -15.36
C ILE A 214 5.42 -10.17 -14.66
N ILE A 215 5.95 -11.38 -14.84
CA ILE A 215 5.40 -12.60 -14.24
C ILE A 215 5.43 -12.47 -12.69
N PHE A 216 6.54 -12.03 -12.15
CA PHE A 216 6.69 -11.85 -10.72
C PHE A 216 5.69 -10.84 -10.15
N SER A 217 5.55 -9.68 -10.80
CA SER A 217 4.59 -8.64 -10.40
C SER A 217 3.15 -9.16 -10.46
N PHE A 218 2.81 -9.89 -11.52
CA PHE A 218 1.49 -10.49 -11.67
C PHE A 218 1.17 -11.50 -10.56
N ILE A 219 2.12 -12.39 -10.23
CA ILE A 219 1.95 -13.39 -9.16
C ILE A 219 1.75 -12.70 -7.81
N VAL A 220 2.59 -11.71 -7.49
CA VAL A 220 2.51 -11.00 -6.21
C VAL A 220 1.20 -10.24 -6.07
N ILE A 221 0.81 -9.46 -7.10
CA ILE A 221 -0.44 -8.70 -7.07
C ILE A 221 -1.64 -9.64 -6.98
N MET A 222 -1.64 -10.73 -7.73
CA MET A 222 -2.71 -11.74 -7.67
C MET A 222 -2.81 -12.36 -6.27
N PHE A 223 -1.68 -12.76 -5.69
CA PHE A 223 -1.63 -13.35 -4.35
C PHE A 223 -2.21 -12.40 -3.28
N ILE A 224 -1.79 -11.14 -3.30
CA ILE A 224 -2.24 -10.15 -2.33
C ILE A 224 -3.73 -9.83 -2.54
N ASN A 225 -4.19 -9.70 -3.78
CA ASN A 225 -5.60 -9.47 -4.11
C ASN A 225 -6.49 -10.64 -3.64
N LEU A 226 -6.07 -11.88 -3.86
CA LEU A 226 -6.79 -13.07 -3.39
C LEU A 226 -6.85 -13.11 -1.85
N TRP A 227 -5.77 -12.76 -1.18
CA TRP A 227 -5.73 -12.70 0.28
C TRP A 227 -6.63 -11.58 0.83
N SER A 228 -6.54 -10.38 0.27
CA SER A 228 -7.38 -9.24 0.66
C SER A 228 -8.88 -9.50 0.41
N SER A 229 -9.23 -10.15 -0.69
CA SER A 229 -10.64 -10.40 -1.06
C SER A 229 -11.37 -11.34 -0.08
N ARG A 230 -10.65 -12.25 0.57
CA ARG A 230 -11.24 -13.15 1.61
C ARG A 230 -11.73 -12.36 2.82
N THR A 231 -11.02 -11.29 3.19
CA THR A 231 -11.36 -10.43 4.33
C THR A 231 -12.53 -9.49 4.01
N THR A 232 -12.66 -9.05 2.77
CA THR A 232 -13.69 -8.07 2.34
C THR A 232 -15.07 -8.72 2.07
N ARG A 233 -15.12 -9.99 1.70
CA ARG A 233 -16.40 -10.72 1.45
C ARG A 233 -17.29 -10.80 2.68
N TYR A 234 -16.72 -10.87 3.87
CA TYR A 234 -17.50 -10.93 5.12
C TYR A 234 -18.24 -9.63 5.40
N ARG A 235 -17.63 -8.48 5.12
CA ARG A 235 -18.21 -7.15 5.32
C ARG A 235 -19.35 -6.83 4.33
N ARG A 236 -19.21 -7.22 3.07
CA ARG A 236 -20.25 -7.00 2.05
C ARG A 236 -21.54 -7.74 2.37
N ARG A 237 -21.44 -8.96 2.92
CA ARG A 237 -22.61 -9.75 3.33
C ARG A 237 -23.36 -9.10 4.49
N GLN A 238 -22.70 -8.50 5.45
CA GLN A 238 -23.33 -7.84 6.59
C GLN A 238 -24.04 -6.54 6.19
N VAL A 239 -23.44 -5.72 5.34
CA VAL A 239 -24.05 -4.47 4.84
C VAL A 239 -25.28 -4.75 3.99
N VAL A 240 -25.22 -5.78 3.12
CA VAL A 240 -26.37 -6.20 2.31
C VAL A 240 -27.50 -6.76 3.18
N LYS A 241 -27.17 -7.55 4.21
CA LYS A 241 -28.14 -8.09 5.16
C LYS A 241 -28.82 -6.97 5.95
N LYS A 242 -28.06 -6.02 6.50
CA LYS A 242 -28.60 -4.86 7.24
C LYS A 242 -29.50 -3.96 6.37
N LYS A 243 -29.14 -3.80 5.08
CA LYS A 243 -29.95 -3.00 4.13
C LYS A 243 -31.25 -3.73 3.71
N ARG A 244 -31.25 -5.06 3.75
CA ARG A 244 -32.42 -5.89 3.49
C ARG A 244 -33.36 -5.88 4.69
N ASP A 245 -32.84 -6.10 5.89
CA ASP A 245 -33.61 -6.09 7.15
C ASP A 245 -34.25 -4.69 7.39
N GLY A 246 -33.52 -3.59 7.16
CA GLY A 246 -34.07 -2.24 7.26
C GLY A 246 -35.07 -1.85 6.16
N ARG A 247 -35.08 -2.56 5.03
CA ARG A 247 -36.09 -2.37 3.98
C ARG A 247 -37.37 -3.14 4.29
N ASP A 248 -37.25 -4.27 4.95
CA ASP A 248 -38.39 -5.08 5.38
C ASP A 248 -39.14 -4.39 6.54
N ASP A 249 -38.40 -3.78 7.49
CA ASP A 249 -38.98 -2.97 8.58
C ASP A 249 -39.70 -1.73 8.05
N GLY A 250 -39.12 -1.01 7.11
CA GLY A 250 -39.78 0.16 6.48
C GLY A 250 -41.00 -0.21 5.66
N ARG A 251 -41.07 -1.41 5.10
CA ARG A 251 -42.24 -1.92 4.39
C ARG A 251 -43.35 -2.36 5.33
N ALA A 252 -43.00 -2.96 6.46
CA ALA A 252 -43.94 -3.38 7.49
C ALA A 252 -44.65 -2.15 8.11
N THR A 253 -43.90 -1.11 8.49
CA THR A 253 -44.45 0.14 9.03
C THR A 253 -45.35 0.91 8.01
N HIS A 254 -45.01 0.87 6.72
CA HIS A 254 -45.87 1.48 5.68
C HIS A 254 -47.18 0.69 5.44
N LEU A 255 -47.13 -0.63 5.58
CA LEU A 255 -48.34 -1.46 5.44
C LEU A 255 -49.27 -1.31 6.65
N GLU A 256 -48.71 -1.25 7.87
CA GLU A 256 -49.47 -1.01 9.10
C GLU A 256 -50.12 0.40 9.10
N GLY A 257 -49.40 1.45 8.76
CA GLY A 257 -49.95 2.80 8.62
C GLY A 257 -51.00 2.92 7.50
N GLY A 258 -50.84 2.16 6.41
CA GLY A 258 -51.83 2.09 5.34
C GLY A 258 -53.12 1.37 5.76
N LEU A 259 -53.03 0.31 6.56
CA LEU A 259 -54.16 -0.42 7.10
C LEU A 259 -54.92 0.42 8.14
N GLU A 260 -54.23 1.10 9.05
CA GLU A 260 -54.88 2.00 10.03
C GLU A 260 -55.61 3.15 9.36
N SER A 261 -55.03 3.75 8.32
CA SER A 261 -55.69 4.82 7.57
C SER A 261 -56.93 4.33 6.77
N ALA A 262 -56.88 3.09 6.25
CA ALA A 262 -58.02 2.49 5.55
C ALA A 262 -59.18 2.17 6.51
N ILE A 263 -58.86 1.61 7.70
CA ILE A 263 -59.86 1.32 8.76
C ILE A 263 -60.48 2.64 9.30
N ALA A 264 -59.67 3.68 9.48
CA ALA A 264 -60.18 5.00 9.91
C ALA A 264 -61.13 5.65 8.91
N THR A 265 -60.86 5.50 7.59
CA THR A 265 -61.76 6.01 6.54
C THR A 265 -63.03 5.21 6.41
N GLU A 266 -62.98 3.90 6.60
CA GLU A 266 -64.16 3.01 6.58
C GLU A 266 -65.10 3.31 7.77
N ASN A 267 -64.51 3.50 8.98
CA ASN A 267 -65.28 3.88 10.17
C ASN A 267 -65.87 5.31 10.10
N ALA A 268 -65.26 6.22 9.36
CA ALA A 268 -65.77 7.57 9.17
C ALA A 268 -66.97 7.63 8.23
N GLY A 269 -67.18 6.64 7.36
CA GLY A 269 -68.30 6.55 6.40
C GLY A 269 -69.51 5.80 6.94
N LEU A 270 -69.50 5.25 8.14
CA LEU A 270 -70.63 4.55 8.73
C LEU A 270 -71.66 5.58 9.35
N PRO A 271 -72.96 5.34 9.17
CA PRO A 271 -74.03 6.15 9.84
C PRO A 271 -73.93 6.08 11.35
N GLU A 272 -74.27 7.16 12.05
CA GLU A 272 -74.09 7.28 13.52
C GLU A 272 -74.74 6.16 14.34
N GLU A 273 -75.77 5.46 13.78
CA GLU A 273 -76.40 4.33 14.46
C GLU A 273 -75.59 3.05 14.60
N GLN A 274 -74.39 2.93 13.96
CA GLN A 274 -73.51 1.76 14.01
C GLN A 274 -72.14 2.01 14.69
N ARG A 275 -71.97 3.15 15.36
CA ARG A 275 -70.75 3.55 16.06
C ARG A 275 -70.70 3.20 17.54
N SER A 276 -71.61 2.32 18.04
CA SER A 276 -71.59 1.87 19.44
C SER A 276 -70.83 0.57 19.64
#